data_cc0e3e882f8d435643a985712ae5dc29
#
_entry.id   cc0e3e882f8d435643a985712ae5dc29
#
_cell.length_a   1.000
_cell.length_b   1.000
_cell.length_c   1.000
_cell.angle_alpha   90.00
_cell.angle_beta   90.00
_cell.angle_gamma   90.00
#
_symmetry.space_group_name_H-M   'P 1'
#
loop_
_entity.id
_entity.type
_entity.pdbx_description
1 polymer ?
#
loop_
_entity_poly.entity_id
_entity_poly.type
_entity_poly.pdbx_seq_one_letter_code
_entity_poly.pdbx_strand_id
1 'polypeptide(L)'
;MQQRRFILGTFGAAALITLGAALAPAAHAQSFPSKTIKFVVPFGPGSGTDTSARYFARKLQDLTGQAVVVENKPGANGFIAVKQVLTAPADGYTVFIGSNSTLAVNAALFKELPYDPVKDFSPLTMMMRSPAMLTVTPQAPYQDLKGLLAYAKANPGKVNFGAGSAGYQLMGELLNDAAKVQTVHVPFKGAGETMTAVASGTVDYAFAEVT
;
A
#
# COMPACT_ATOMS: atom_id res chain seq x y z
N MET A 1 -61.51 31.18 40.90
CA MET A 1 -60.52 30.25 41.50
C MET A 1 -59.89 29.28 40.50
N GLN A 2 -60.25 29.22 39.24
CA GLN A 2 -59.68 28.26 38.25
C GLN A 2 -58.39 28.75 37.56
N GLN A 3 -58.11 30.04 37.46
CA GLN A 3 -56.89 30.52 36.73
C GLN A 3 -55.59 30.34 37.48
N ARG A 4 -55.58 30.18 38.80
CA ARG A 4 -54.34 29.96 39.58
C ARG A 4 -53.73 28.56 39.46
N ARG A 5 -54.56 27.57 39.08
CA ARG A 5 -54.10 26.17 38.94
C ARG A 5 -53.34 25.90 37.63
N PHE A 6 -53.61 26.66 36.57
CA PHE A 6 -52.94 26.48 35.28
C PHE A 6 -51.48 27.02 35.27
N ILE A 7 -51.22 28.09 36.04
CA ILE A 7 -49.88 28.71 36.08
C ILE A 7 -48.85 27.86 36.84
N LEU A 8 -49.26 27.14 37.87
CA LEU A 8 -48.37 26.27 38.64
C LEU A 8 -48.00 24.99 37.89
N GLY A 9 -48.84 24.49 36.99
CA GLY A 9 -48.56 23.30 36.19
C GLY A 9 -47.51 23.51 35.10
N THR A 10 -47.50 24.70 34.49
CA THR A 10 -46.57 25.06 33.40
C THR A 10 -45.16 25.33 33.89
N PHE A 11 -44.97 25.89 35.10
CA PHE A 11 -43.67 26.08 35.71
C PHE A 11 -43.02 24.78 36.15
N GLY A 12 -43.78 23.80 36.60
CA GLY A 12 -43.27 22.48 37.00
C GLY A 12 -42.77 21.64 35.81
N ALA A 13 -43.50 21.70 34.67
CA ALA A 13 -43.09 20.98 33.46
C ALA A 13 -41.84 21.57 32.82
N ALA A 14 -41.69 22.90 32.81
CA ALA A 14 -40.46 23.55 32.29
C ALA A 14 -39.22 23.27 33.15
N ALA A 15 -39.37 23.21 34.47
CA ALA A 15 -38.26 22.89 35.39
C ALA A 15 -37.80 21.43 35.28
N LEU A 16 -38.67 20.49 34.98
CA LEU A 16 -38.33 19.08 34.74
C LEU A 16 -37.59 18.85 33.42
N ILE A 17 -37.91 19.61 32.37
CA ILE A 17 -37.23 19.54 31.07
C ILE A 17 -35.81 20.12 31.16
N THR A 18 -35.61 21.20 31.89
CA THR A 18 -34.29 21.80 32.09
C THR A 18 -33.40 20.96 32.98
N LEU A 19 -33.91 20.24 33.95
CA LEU A 19 -33.15 19.36 34.81
C LEU A 19 -32.71 18.05 34.08
N GLY A 20 -33.54 17.56 33.16
CA GLY A 20 -33.20 16.41 32.29
C GLY A 20 -32.10 16.70 31.28
N ALA A 21 -32.03 17.92 30.76
CA ALA A 21 -31.00 18.35 29.83
C ALA A 21 -29.60 18.50 30.51
N ALA A 22 -29.59 18.84 31.80
CA ALA A 22 -28.32 18.97 32.57
C ALA A 22 -27.69 17.63 32.98
N LEU A 23 -28.44 16.52 32.89
CA LEU A 23 -28.00 15.17 33.20
C LEU A 23 -27.63 14.34 31.96
N ALA A 24 -27.74 14.92 30.75
CA ALA A 24 -27.28 14.24 29.55
C ALA A 24 -25.75 14.04 29.66
N PRO A 25 -25.25 12.79 29.62
CA PRO A 25 -23.82 12.57 29.64
C PRO A 25 -23.21 13.33 28.45
N ALA A 26 -22.23 14.18 28.74
CA ALA A 26 -21.48 14.84 27.68
C ALA A 26 -20.93 13.72 26.77
N ALA A 27 -21.40 13.68 25.52
CA ALA A 27 -20.85 12.77 24.52
C ALA A 27 -19.40 13.18 24.31
N HIS A 28 -18.49 12.57 25.07
CA HIS A 28 -17.07 12.70 24.82
C HIS A 28 -16.82 12.05 23.45
N ALA A 29 -16.55 12.87 22.44
CA ALA A 29 -16.03 12.37 21.18
C ALA A 29 -14.77 11.56 21.51
N GLN A 30 -14.78 10.26 21.24
CA GLN A 30 -13.60 9.43 21.44
C GLN A 30 -12.45 10.03 20.65
N SER A 31 -11.34 10.34 21.33
CA SER A 31 -10.13 10.84 20.67
C SER A 31 -9.65 9.82 19.63
N PHE A 32 -9.47 10.25 18.39
CA PHE A 32 -8.85 9.42 17.36
C PHE A 32 -7.33 9.66 17.35
N PRO A 33 -6.51 8.61 17.30
CA PRO A 33 -6.83 7.19 17.40
C PRO A 33 -6.99 6.72 18.87
N SER A 34 -7.95 5.81 19.15
CA SER A 34 -8.20 5.21 20.46
C SER A 34 -7.91 3.71 20.53
N LYS A 35 -7.52 3.11 19.41
CA LYS A 35 -7.16 1.67 19.28
C LYS A 35 -6.05 1.48 18.27
N THR A 36 -5.52 0.27 18.16
CA THR A 36 -4.45 -0.08 17.22
C THR A 36 -4.82 0.24 15.79
N ILE A 37 -3.91 0.92 15.08
CA ILE A 37 -3.98 1.17 13.64
C ILE A 37 -3.26 0.03 12.91
N LYS A 38 -3.82 -0.42 11.80
CA LYS A 38 -3.29 -1.48 10.97
C LYS A 38 -2.85 -0.93 9.62
N PHE A 39 -1.59 -1.13 9.26
CA PHE A 39 -1.05 -0.88 7.93
C PHE A 39 -1.01 -2.17 7.14
N VAL A 40 -1.76 -2.27 6.05
CA VAL A 40 -1.79 -3.45 5.17
C VAL A 40 -0.90 -3.21 3.96
N VAL A 41 0.15 -4.03 3.84
CA VAL A 41 1.19 -3.93 2.81
C VAL A 41 1.02 -5.07 1.80
N PRO A 42 0.89 -4.79 0.48
CA PRO A 42 0.65 -5.81 -0.56
C PRO A 42 1.88 -6.61 -0.97
N PHE A 43 3.02 -6.38 -0.33
CA PHE A 43 4.29 -7.05 -0.63
C PHE A 43 4.89 -7.72 0.60
N GLY A 44 5.83 -8.62 0.36
CA GLY A 44 6.55 -9.31 1.43
C GLY A 44 7.42 -8.38 2.29
N PRO A 45 7.80 -8.84 3.49
CA PRO A 45 8.74 -8.14 4.34
C PRO A 45 10.04 -7.81 3.60
N GLY A 46 10.63 -6.63 3.89
CA GLY A 46 11.86 -6.15 3.25
C GLY A 46 11.67 -5.53 1.87
N SER A 47 10.44 -5.42 1.36
CA SER A 47 10.16 -4.57 0.20
C SER A 47 10.27 -3.10 0.59
N GLY A 48 10.52 -2.20 -0.38
CA GLY A 48 10.55 -0.77 -0.12
C GLY A 48 9.26 -0.25 0.50
N THR A 49 8.10 -0.78 0.07
CA THR A 49 6.80 -0.47 0.67
C THR A 49 6.71 -0.93 2.13
N ASP A 50 7.22 -2.12 2.46
CA ASP A 50 7.24 -2.62 3.84
C ASP A 50 8.17 -1.80 4.74
N THR A 51 9.38 -1.49 4.26
CA THR A 51 10.36 -0.68 4.99
C THR A 51 9.79 0.70 5.32
N SER A 52 9.16 1.35 4.32
CA SER A 52 8.48 2.63 4.52
C SER A 52 7.33 2.52 5.50
N ALA A 53 6.48 1.50 5.34
CA ALA A 53 5.34 1.28 6.23
C ALA A 53 5.80 1.16 7.69
N ARG A 54 6.87 0.40 7.97
CA ARG A 54 7.42 0.25 9.32
C ARG A 54 8.00 1.53 9.87
N TYR A 55 8.68 2.32 9.04
CA TYR A 55 9.20 3.63 9.44
C TYR A 55 8.07 4.58 9.86
N PHE A 56 7.03 4.72 9.01
CA PHE A 56 5.89 5.59 9.31
C PHE A 56 5.03 5.04 10.44
N ALA A 57 4.88 3.71 10.56
CA ALA A 57 4.18 3.09 11.68
C ALA A 57 4.81 3.47 13.02
N ARG A 58 6.14 3.39 13.12
CA ARG A 58 6.88 3.80 14.33
C ARG A 58 6.66 5.28 14.64
N LYS A 59 6.81 6.16 13.63
CA LYS A 59 6.58 7.60 13.82
C LYS A 59 5.16 7.93 14.23
N LEU A 60 4.17 7.27 13.65
CA LEU A 60 2.77 7.47 14.01
C LEU A 60 2.49 6.98 15.44
N GLN A 61 3.08 5.85 15.84
CA GLN A 61 3.00 5.35 17.21
C GLN A 61 3.63 6.35 18.21
N ASP A 62 4.81 6.90 17.90
CA ASP A 62 5.49 7.90 18.75
C ASP A 62 4.62 9.16 18.92
N LEU A 63 3.91 9.60 17.87
CA LEU A 63 3.08 10.79 17.89
C LEU A 63 1.73 10.59 18.58
N THR A 64 1.12 9.42 18.45
CA THR A 64 -0.26 9.18 18.90
C THR A 64 -0.35 8.39 20.20
N GLY A 65 0.73 7.72 20.60
CA GLY A 65 0.73 6.76 21.72
C GLY A 65 -0.01 5.46 21.44
N GLN A 66 -0.58 5.30 20.23
CA GLN A 66 -1.33 4.09 19.85
C GLN A 66 -0.45 3.16 19.03
N ALA A 67 -0.61 1.86 19.25
CA ALA A 67 0.11 0.85 18.47
C ALA A 67 -0.24 0.92 16.97
N VAL A 68 0.77 0.82 16.12
CA VAL A 68 0.60 0.71 14.65
C VAL A 68 1.24 -0.58 14.18
N VAL A 69 0.43 -1.51 13.68
CA VAL A 69 0.86 -2.84 13.27
C VAL A 69 0.94 -2.93 11.75
N VAL A 70 2.06 -3.41 11.23
CA VAL A 70 2.25 -3.65 9.79
C VAL A 70 1.97 -5.10 9.46
N GLU A 71 0.97 -5.34 8.61
CA GLU A 71 0.61 -6.67 8.08
C GLU A 71 0.99 -6.79 6.61
N ASN A 72 1.91 -7.70 6.30
CA ASN A 72 2.25 -8.04 4.93
C ASN A 72 1.26 -9.07 4.37
N LYS A 73 0.63 -8.76 3.25
CA LYS A 73 -0.34 -9.60 2.53
C LYS A 73 0.07 -9.73 1.06
N PRO A 74 1.19 -10.39 0.78
CA PRO A 74 1.68 -10.55 -0.58
C PRO A 74 0.82 -11.52 -1.39
N GLY A 75 0.93 -11.42 -2.71
CA GLY A 75 0.33 -12.35 -3.66
C GLY A 75 -0.75 -11.75 -4.54
N ALA A 76 -1.03 -12.43 -5.66
CA ALA A 76 -1.99 -12.04 -6.68
C ALA A 76 -1.87 -10.56 -7.09
N ASN A 77 -0.64 -10.06 -7.36
CA ASN A 77 -0.38 -8.66 -7.71
C ASN A 77 -0.94 -7.64 -6.69
N GLY A 78 -1.02 -8.01 -5.41
CA GLY A 78 -1.54 -7.17 -4.34
C GLY A 78 -3.05 -7.28 -4.11
N PHE A 79 -3.80 -8.07 -4.89
CA PHE A 79 -5.25 -8.22 -4.74
C PHE A 79 -5.67 -8.78 -3.38
N ILE A 80 -4.83 -9.61 -2.75
CA ILE A 80 -5.09 -10.15 -1.41
C ILE A 80 -5.14 -9.02 -0.39
N ALA A 81 -4.16 -8.12 -0.42
CA ALA A 81 -4.11 -6.96 0.47
C ALA A 81 -5.27 -6.00 0.21
N VAL A 82 -5.55 -5.68 -1.06
CA VAL A 82 -6.67 -4.84 -1.46
C VAL A 82 -7.99 -5.39 -0.93
N LYS A 83 -8.28 -6.66 -1.16
CA LYS A 83 -9.51 -7.30 -0.68
C LYS A 83 -9.65 -7.19 0.84
N GLN A 84 -8.56 -7.41 1.60
CA GLN A 84 -8.58 -7.28 3.06
C GLN A 84 -8.95 -5.87 3.49
N VAL A 85 -8.41 -4.84 2.83
CA VAL A 85 -8.68 -3.45 3.16
C VAL A 85 -10.13 -3.07 2.82
N LEU A 86 -10.61 -3.45 1.64
CA LEU A 86 -11.97 -3.13 1.19
C LEU A 86 -13.07 -3.84 2.01
N THR A 87 -12.73 -4.93 2.70
CA THR A 87 -13.66 -5.63 3.61
C THR A 87 -13.57 -5.13 5.06
N ALA A 88 -12.59 -4.27 5.37
CA ALA A 88 -12.46 -3.67 6.69
C ALA A 88 -13.40 -2.47 6.86
N PRO A 89 -13.79 -2.12 8.11
CA PRO A 89 -14.52 -0.89 8.35
C PRO A 89 -13.76 0.36 7.88
N ALA A 90 -14.46 1.31 7.26
CA ALA A 90 -13.89 2.58 6.82
C ALA A 90 -13.81 3.59 7.99
N ASP A 91 -13.23 3.18 9.11
CA ASP A 91 -13.16 3.94 10.36
C ASP A 91 -11.79 4.61 10.61
N GLY A 92 -10.89 4.55 9.63
CA GLY A 92 -9.54 5.11 9.70
C GLY A 92 -8.50 4.22 10.39
N TYR A 93 -8.88 3.05 10.92
CA TYR A 93 -7.94 2.15 11.62
C TYR A 93 -7.31 1.08 10.73
N THR A 94 -7.78 0.92 9.50
CA THR A 94 -7.14 0.07 8.50
C THR A 94 -6.68 0.93 7.34
N VAL A 95 -5.37 1.03 7.15
CA VAL A 95 -4.74 1.87 6.13
C VAL A 95 -4.06 0.97 5.10
N PHE A 96 -4.40 1.15 3.83
CA PHE A 96 -3.72 0.49 2.73
C PHE A 96 -2.42 1.22 2.39
N ILE A 97 -1.30 0.51 2.41
CA ILE A 97 -0.03 1.03 1.94
C ILE A 97 0.13 0.64 0.47
N GLY A 98 -0.53 1.41 -0.38
CA GLY A 98 -0.55 1.18 -1.81
C GLY A 98 0.78 1.51 -2.49
N SER A 99 0.90 1.10 -3.74
CA SER A 99 2.05 1.36 -4.60
C SER A 99 1.60 1.70 -6.02
N ASN A 100 2.54 2.12 -6.87
CA ASN A 100 2.27 2.28 -8.30
C ASN A 100 1.72 0.99 -8.92
N SER A 101 2.18 -0.19 -8.50
CA SER A 101 1.66 -1.48 -8.99
C SER A 101 0.18 -1.62 -8.71
N THR A 102 -0.26 -1.42 -7.46
CA THR A 102 -1.65 -1.65 -7.04
C THR A 102 -2.59 -0.51 -7.41
N LEU A 103 -2.12 0.74 -7.46
CA LEU A 103 -2.98 1.90 -7.66
C LEU A 103 -2.96 2.44 -9.10
N ALA A 104 -2.03 1.97 -9.96
CA ALA A 104 -1.93 2.44 -11.35
C ALA A 104 -1.71 1.30 -12.34
N VAL A 105 -0.60 0.53 -12.21
CA VAL A 105 -0.18 -0.43 -13.23
C VAL A 105 -1.18 -1.57 -13.39
N ASN A 106 -1.76 -2.07 -12.30
CA ASN A 106 -2.77 -3.14 -12.37
C ASN A 106 -3.99 -2.72 -13.20
N ALA A 107 -4.40 -1.47 -13.15
CA ALA A 107 -5.52 -0.96 -13.96
C ALA A 107 -5.23 -0.98 -15.48
N ALA A 108 -3.96 -0.94 -15.86
CA ALA A 108 -3.54 -1.05 -17.25
C ALA A 108 -3.28 -2.50 -17.68
N LEU A 109 -2.82 -3.36 -16.76
CA LEU A 109 -2.45 -4.76 -17.07
C LEU A 109 -3.64 -5.72 -17.09
N PHE A 110 -4.65 -5.49 -16.24
CA PHE A 110 -5.77 -6.41 -16.10
C PHE A 110 -7.03 -5.87 -16.77
N LYS A 111 -7.62 -6.66 -17.66
CA LYS A 111 -8.90 -6.31 -18.32
C LYS A 111 -10.04 -6.19 -17.32
N GLU A 112 -10.03 -7.03 -16.28
CA GLU A 112 -10.97 -7.03 -15.17
C GLU A 112 -10.20 -6.87 -13.88
N LEU A 113 -10.29 -5.69 -13.28
CA LEU A 113 -9.69 -5.38 -11.99
C LEU A 113 -10.75 -5.53 -10.90
N PRO A 114 -10.52 -6.31 -9.82
CA PRO A 114 -11.51 -6.57 -8.79
C PRO A 114 -11.70 -5.38 -7.82
N TYR A 115 -11.21 -4.20 -8.15
CA TYR A 115 -11.35 -2.95 -7.41
C TYR A 115 -11.15 -1.74 -8.33
N ASP A 116 -11.67 -0.59 -7.91
CA ASP A 116 -11.42 0.70 -8.57
C ASP A 116 -10.37 1.48 -7.76
N PRO A 117 -9.14 1.68 -8.27
CA PRO A 117 -8.07 2.33 -7.52
C PRO A 117 -8.35 3.80 -7.18
N VAL A 118 -9.33 4.42 -7.83
CA VAL A 118 -9.71 5.81 -7.61
C VAL A 118 -10.92 5.94 -6.68
N LYS A 119 -11.94 5.06 -6.84
CA LYS A 119 -13.20 5.17 -6.10
C LYS A 119 -13.21 4.41 -4.78
N ASP A 120 -12.48 3.29 -4.71
CA ASP A 120 -12.52 2.40 -3.55
C ASP A 120 -11.59 2.85 -2.41
N PHE A 121 -10.76 3.87 -2.65
CA PHE A 121 -9.81 4.38 -1.67
C PHE A 121 -9.92 5.88 -1.48
N SER A 122 -9.74 6.32 -0.24
CA SER A 122 -9.55 7.74 0.10
C SER A 122 -8.06 7.99 0.32
N PRO A 123 -7.36 8.67 -0.61
CA PRO A 123 -5.92 8.87 -0.51
C PRO A 123 -5.60 9.84 0.65
N LEU A 124 -4.60 9.47 1.46
CA LEU A 124 -4.12 10.28 2.57
C LEU A 124 -2.90 11.12 2.15
N THR A 125 -1.84 10.45 1.73
CA THR A 125 -0.59 11.11 1.32
C THR A 125 0.31 10.15 0.56
N MET A 126 1.29 10.70 -0.16
CA MET A 126 2.38 9.93 -0.72
C MET A 126 3.50 9.79 0.31
N MET A 127 3.77 8.56 0.75
CA MET A 127 4.74 8.28 1.80
C MET A 127 6.18 8.45 1.34
N MET A 128 6.51 7.98 0.12
CA MET A 128 7.86 8.08 -0.43
C MET A 128 7.89 8.04 -1.96
N ARG A 129 9.01 8.47 -2.49
CA ARG A 129 9.48 8.18 -3.85
C ARG A 129 10.81 7.49 -3.74
N SER A 130 11.00 6.41 -4.49
CA SER A 130 12.28 5.72 -4.57
C SER A 130 12.67 5.55 -6.04
N PRO A 131 13.90 5.84 -6.43
CA PRO A 131 14.40 5.48 -7.74
C PRO A 131 14.53 3.97 -7.84
N ALA A 132 14.17 3.41 -8.99
CA ALA A 132 14.48 2.03 -9.31
C ALA A 132 15.82 1.96 -10.03
N MET A 133 16.66 1.00 -9.63
CA MET A 133 17.92 0.68 -10.29
C MET A 133 17.81 -0.68 -10.98
N LEU A 134 18.40 -0.79 -12.16
CA LEU A 134 18.65 -2.07 -12.80
C LEU A 134 19.84 -2.74 -12.13
N THR A 135 19.65 -3.95 -11.64
CA THR A 135 20.65 -4.75 -10.94
C THR A 135 20.95 -6.03 -11.73
N VAL A 136 22.19 -6.41 -11.77
CA VAL A 136 22.66 -7.65 -12.41
C VAL A 136 23.55 -8.43 -11.43
N THR A 137 23.74 -9.74 -11.69
CA THR A 137 24.72 -10.51 -10.93
C THR A 137 26.15 -10.03 -11.23
N PRO A 138 27.08 -10.04 -10.25
CA PRO A 138 28.48 -9.70 -10.50
C PRO A 138 29.17 -10.59 -11.55
N GLN A 139 28.64 -11.80 -11.79
CA GLN A 139 29.13 -12.76 -12.77
C GLN A 139 28.55 -12.54 -14.19
N ALA A 140 27.70 -11.52 -14.38
CA ALA A 140 27.16 -11.22 -15.70
C ALA A 140 28.26 -10.92 -16.72
N PRO A 141 28.11 -11.34 -17.99
CA PRO A 141 29.09 -11.07 -19.04
C PRO A 141 29.09 -9.60 -19.49
N TYR A 142 28.36 -8.75 -18.80
CA TYR A 142 28.23 -7.29 -19.05
C TYR A 142 28.29 -6.54 -17.71
N GLN A 143 28.83 -5.33 -17.72
CA GLN A 143 29.05 -4.53 -16.51
C GLN A 143 28.27 -3.21 -16.51
N ASP A 144 27.53 -2.93 -17.58
CA ASP A 144 26.73 -1.73 -17.73
C ASP A 144 25.47 -2.00 -18.58
N LEU A 145 24.58 -1.01 -18.65
CA LEU A 145 23.34 -1.12 -19.42
C LEU A 145 23.61 -1.33 -20.90
N LYS A 146 24.64 -0.69 -21.47
CA LYS A 146 24.99 -0.85 -22.88
C LYS A 146 25.40 -2.27 -23.20
N GLY A 147 26.22 -2.87 -22.35
CA GLY A 147 26.63 -4.27 -22.45
C GLY A 147 25.46 -5.24 -22.33
N LEU A 148 24.57 -5.04 -21.34
CA LEU A 148 23.33 -5.85 -21.20
C LEU A 148 22.49 -5.78 -22.47
N LEU A 149 22.23 -4.60 -23.01
CA LEU A 149 21.42 -4.43 -24.20
C LEU A 149 22.07 -5.01 -25.45
N ALA A 150 23.40 -4.89 -25.60
CA ALA A 150 24.13 -5.53 -26.69
C ALA A 150 24.05 -7.07 -26.59
N TYR A 151 24.20 -7.61 -25.39
CA TYR A 151 24.07 -9.05 -25.14
C TYR A 151 22.66 -9.56 -25.41
N ALA A 152 21.62 -8.83 -24.96
CA ALA A 152 20.22 -9.18 -25.20
C ALA A 152 19.86 -9.15 -26.70
N LYS A 153 20.40 -8.16 -27.46
CA LYS A 153 20.22 -8.09 -28.93
C LYS A 153 20.86 -9.28 -29.66
N ALA A 154 22.04 -9.70 -29.21
CA ALA A 154 22.74 -10.84 -29.77
C ALA A 154 22.10 -12.20 -29.39
N ASN A 155 21.33 -12.22 -28.32
CA ASN A 155 20.73 -13.42 -27.73
C ASN A 155 19.21 -13.26 -27.46
N PRO A 156 18.38 -13.04 -28.49
CA PRO A 156 16.95 -12.76 -28.30
C PRO A 156 16.26 -13.92 -27.56
N GLY A 157 15.50 -13.59 -26.51
CA GLY A 157 14.78 -14.55 -25.67
C GLY A 157 15.65 -15.40 -24.74
N LYS A 158 16.97 -15.16 -24.67
CA LYS A 158 17.88 -15.88 -23.76
C LYS A 158 18.10 -15.15 -22.44
N VAL A 159 18.03 -13.83 -22.44
CA VAL A 159 18.15 -13.00 -21.25
C VAL A 159 16.80 -12.97 -20.54
N ASN A 160 16.81 -13.18 -19.24
CA ASN A 160 15.59 -13.12 -18.44
C ASN A 160 15.68 -12.05 -17.33
N PHE A 161 14.52 -11.55 -16.91
CA PHE A 161 14.46 -10.61 -15.81
C PHE A 161 13.43 -11.01 -14.75
N GLY A 162 13.82 -10.79 -13.49
CA GLY A 162 12.96 -11.03 -12.35
C GLY A 162 12.07 -9.82 -12.04
N ALA A 163 10.78 -10.06 -11.74
CA ALA A 163 9.92 -9.02 -11.19
C ALA A 163 9.02 -9.54 -10.08
N GLY A 164 9.11 -8.91 -8.91
CA GLY A 164 8.29 -9.22 -7.75
C GLY A 164 7.03 -8.36 -7.63
N SER A 165 6.72 -7.56 -8.66
CA SER A 165 5.51 -6.73 -8.74
C SER A 165 5.20 -6.34 -10.17
N ALA A 166 3.95 -5.96 -10.42
CA ALA A 166 3.49 -5.48 -11.72
C ALA A 166 4.26 -4.23 -12.20
N GLY A 167 4.66 -3.34 -11.27
CA GLY A 167 5.46 -2.15 -11.60
C GLY A 167 6.84 -2.52 -12.17
N TYR A 168 7.52 -3.49 -11.59
CA TYR A 168 8.83 -3.94 -12.08
C TYR A 168 8.72 -4.76 -13.36
N GLN A 169 7.66 -5.54 -13.51
CA GLN A 169 7.36 -6.20 -14.79
C GLN A 169 7.21 -5.16 -15.90
N LEU A 170 6.40 -4.11 -15.67
CA LEU A 170 6.22 -3.04 -16.65
C LEU A 170 7.54 -2.35 -17.00
N MET A 171 8.44 -2.14 -16.02
CA MET A 171 9.77 -1.56 -16.30
C MET A 171 10.60 -2.44 -17.22
N GLY A 172 10.56 -3.77 -17.03
CA GLY A 172 11.25 -4.71 -17.91
C GLY A 172 10.69 -4.70 -19.33
N GLU A 173 9.37 -4.68 -19.47
CA GLU A 173 8.72 -4.59 -20.78
C GLU A 173 8.96 -3.25 -21.47
N LEU A 174 8.98 -2.14 -20.74
CA LEU A 174 9.35 -0.83 -21.29
C LEU A 174 10.81 -0.79 -21.74
N LEU A 175 11.74 -1.46 -21.02
CA LEU A 175 13.11 -1.61 -21.47
C LEU A 175 13.19 -2.43 -22.76
N ASN A 176 12.45 -3.52 -22.86
CA ASN A 176 12.34 -4.35 -24.06
C ASN A 176 11.90 -3.51 -25.26
N ASP A 177 10.83 -2.73 -25.09
CA ASP A 177 10.29 -1.91 -26.17
C ASP A 177 11.24 -0.76 -26.55
N ALA A 178 11.73 -0.01 -25.58
CA ALA A 178 12.60 1.15 -25.83
C ALA A 178 13.93 0.76 -26.48
N ALA A 179 14.52 -0.36 -26.08
CA ALA A 179 15.80 -0.85 -26.60
C ALA A 179 15.66 -1.80 -27.79
N LYS A 180 14.42 -2.18 -28.13
CA LYS A 180 14.11 -3.19 -29.17
C LYS A 180 14.88 -4.50 -28.94
N VAL A 181 14.81 -5.00 -27.69
CA VAL A 181 15.35 -6.28 -27.26
C VAL A 181 14.23 -7.21 -26.82
N GLN A 182 14.52 -8.52 -26.73
CA GLN A 182 13.59 -9.52 -26.25
C GLN A 182 14.18 -10.20 -25.02
N THR A 183 13.77 -9.76 -23.83
CA THR A 183 14.06 -10.45 -22.57
C THR A 183 12.80 -11.06 -21.99
N VAL A 184 12.95 -12.12 -21.18
CA VAL A 184 11.82 -12.94 -20.70
C VAL A 184 11.53 -12.60 -19.24
N HIS A 185 10.29 -12.28 -18.93
CA HIS A 185 9.83 -12.04 -17.57
C HIS A 185 9.74 -13.33 -16.75
N VAL A 186 10.34 -13.33 -15.55
CA VAL A 186 10.20 -14.38 -14.54
C VAL A 186 9.50 -13.79 -13.31
N PRO A 187 8.29 -14.24 -12.94
CA PRO A 187 7.54 -13.70 -11.81
C PRO A 187 8.08 -14.19 -10.47
N PHE A 188 8.11 -13.28 -9.47
CA PHE A 188 8.43 -13.57 -8.07
C PHE A 188 7.36 -12.98 -7.14
N LYS A 189 7.31 -13.44 -5.88
CA LYS A 189 6.33 -12.96 -4.90
C LYS A 189 6.70 -11.59 -4.30
N GLY A 190 7.93 -11.11 -4.50
CA GLY A 190 8.40 -9.83 -3.97
C GLY A 190 9.87 -9.56 -4.21
N ALA A 191 10.34 -8.39 -3.78
CA ALA A 191 11.70 -7.91 -4.04
C ALA A 191 12.78 -8.82 -3.44
N GLY A 192 12.59 -9.38 -2.25
CA GLY A 192 13.57 -10.24 -1.60
C GLY A 192 13.88 -11.50 -2.41
N GLU A 193 12.85 -12.21 -2.88
CA GLU A 193 13.03 -13.39 -3.74
C GLU A 193 13.70 -13.01 -5.07
N THR A 194 13.29 -11.89 -5.66
CA THR A 194 13.86 -11.38 -6.91
C THR A 194 15.35 -11.08 -6.77
N MET A 195 15.73 -10.39 -5.69
CA MET A 195 17.15 -10.06 -5.45
C MET A 195 18.01 -11.31 -5.18
N THR A 196 17.45 -12.28 -4.48
CA THR A 196 18.13 -13.60 -4.29
C THR A 196 18.34 -14.30 -5.62
N ALA A 197 17.34 -14.24 -6.52
CA ALA A 197 17.42 -14.84 -7.84
C ALA A 197 18.48 -14.14 -8.74
N VAL A 198 18.60 -12.81 -8.64
CA VAL A 198 19.69 -12.07 -9.34
C VAL A 198 21.05 -12.45 -8.76
N ALA A 199 21.20 -12.44 -7.43
CA ALA A 199 22.46 -12.74 -6.76
C ALA A 199 22.98 -14.17 -7.06
N SER A 200 22.07 -15.13 -7.21
CA SER A 200 22.39 -16.52 -7.57
C SER A 200 22.56 -16.75 -9.08
N GLY A 201 22.28 -15.74 -9.93
CA GLY A 201 22.28 -15.90 -11.39
C GLY A 201 21.10 -16.71 -11.95
N THR A 202 20.06 -16.94 -11.14
CA THR A 202 18.81 -17.59 -11.61
C THR A 202 18.06 -16.72 -12.63
N VAL A 203 18.16 -15.40 -12.48
CA VAL A 203 17.76 -14.41 -13.49
C VAL A 203 18.91 -13.48 -13.78
N ASP A 204 18.96 -12.97 -15.01
CA ASP A 204 20.06 -12.15 -15.49
C ASP A 204 20.06 -10.74 -14.91
N TYR A 205 18.86 -10.15 -14.76
CA TYR A 205 18.71 -8.83 -14.15
C TYR A 205 17.34 -8.66 -13.48
N ALA A 206 17.23 -7.61 -12.69
CA ALA A 206 15.96 -7.13 -12.15
C ALA A 206 16.00 -5.62 -11.87
N PHE A 207 14.85 -5.05 -11.65
CA PHE A 207 14.74 -3.70 -11.08
C PHE A 207 14.54 -3.80 -9.56
N ALA A 208 15.26 -2.96 -8.82
CA ALA A 208 15.15 -2.86 -7.37
C ALA A 208 15.08 -1.40 -6.93
N GLU A 209 14.38 -1.15 -5.84
CA GLU A 209 14.38 0.14 -5.17
C GLU A 209 15.66 0.33 -4.37
N VAL A 210 16.15 1.57 -4.32
CA VAL A 210 17.19 2.00 -3.38
C VAL A 210 16.48 2.46 -2.13
N THR A 211 16.53 1.65 -1.06
CA THR A 211 15.92 1.96 0.26
C THR A 211 16.98 2.11 1.33
#